data_8a9e60338bfddb06272edbd47dd66354
#
_entry.id   8a9e60338bfddb06272edbd47dd66354
#
_cell.length_a   1.000
_cell.length_b   1.000
_cell.length_c   1.000
_cell.angle_alpha   90.00
_cell.angle_beta   90.00
_cell.angle_gamma   90.00
#
_symmetry.space_group_name_H-M   'P 1'
#
loop_
_entity.id
_entity.type
_entity.pdbx_description
1 polymer ?
#
loop_
_entity_poly.entity_id
_entity_poly.type
_entity_poly.pdbx_seq_one_letter_code
_entity_poly.pdbx_strand_id
1 'polypeptide(L)'
;MAPEENSSTIDSTIVRRSANYHPTIWNYDYIQSLASEYMGEAFTREIDQLKGEVTMMFHKVVDPIKQLELIDILQRLGVSYHFEDEIRRILENKHNTYHSGDVCKKQSLYVTAVEFRLLRQHGYDVPQGTFKSFFNEEENFKEYLCVDIEGMLALYEASFHLRDGESILEEVRDFVIKHLKEYVDQSKDQYLCTMVSHALELPLHWRVIRLEARWFIDAYKNREDMNPTLLELAELDFNMVQAVHQEDLKEVSRWWRSTGLGDLSFARDRVVENFLWATGAITQPQFAYERRMLAKLGALLTTIDDVYDVYGTLEELELFTNAVERWDVSGMEQLPYYLQICFLSVYNTINEMAFDTLKEKGCNIISYMKKGWADICRSYLLEANWFYNRYTPSLQEYLECAWITTAIPNILVHCYFFITNPITEEALDSLEEYPDIIRLPSFIVRLADDLGTSTDELKRGDNPKSIQCYMNDTDASEEEARQYMRFLISVTWKTINGECIASSPFSKTFNEITMNIARVSQFMYQHGDGHGVGDGETKDRVQALFIDPIPIAKN
;
A
#
# COMPACT_ATOMS: atom_id res chain seq x y z
N MET A 1 -55.38 -5.82 -25.20
CA MET A 1 -55.40 -6.40 -23.87
C MET A 1 -53.95 -6.51 -23.45
N ALA A 2 -53.53 -5.58 -22.60
CA ALA A 2 -52.19 -5.60 -22.00
C ALA A 2 -52.21 -6.61 -20.84
N PRO A 3 -51.12 -7.36 -20.58
CA PRO A 3 -51.03 -8.15 -19.38
C PRO A 3 -50.79 -7.22 -18.18
N GLU A 4 -51.59 -7.38 -17.18
CA GLU A 4 -51.48 -6.69 -15.90
C GLU A 4 -50.17 -7.03 -15.22
N GLU A 5 -49.53 -5.98 -14.73
CA GLU A 5 -48.40 -5.96 -13.81
C GLU A 5 -48.75 -6.74 -12.52
N ASN A 6 -48.13 -7.91 -12.37
CA ASN A 6 -47.94 -8.50 -11.06
C ASN A 6 -46.55 -8.09 -10.55
N SER A 7 -46.40 -6.83 -10.19
CA SER A 7 -45.25 -6.26 -9.55
C SER A 7 -45.45 -6.26 -8.04
N SER A 8 -44.67 -7.07 -7.34
CA SER A 8 -44.05 -6.75 -6.06
C SER A 8 -44.91 -6.24 -4.92
N THR A 9 -45.40 -7.15 -4.10
CA THR A 9 -45.89 -6.85 -2.73
C THR A 9 -44.88 -7.28 -1.63
N ILE A 10 -43.67 -7.64 -1.94
CA ILE A 10 -42.67 -8.11 -0.94
C ILE A 10 -41.72 -6.98 -0.49
N ASP A 11 -41.53 -5.93 -1.28
CA ASP A 11 -40.47 -4.93 -1.03
C ASP A 11 -40.84 -3.82 -0.01
N SER A 12 -42.08 -3.72 0.43
CA SER A 12 -42.55 -2.62 1.30
C SER A 12 -42.41 -2.85 2.81
N THR A 13 -41.81 -3.97 3.23
CA THR A 13 -41.65 -4.32 4.66
C THR A 13 -40.22 -4.49 5.12
N ILE A 14 -39.24 -4.45 4.23
CA ILE A 14 -37.81 -4.62 4.58
C ILE A 14 -37.25 -3.27 5.06
N VAL A 15 -36.91 -3.19 6.34
CA VAL A 15 -36.19 -2.04 6.90
C VAL A 15 -34.69 -2.25 6.63
N ARG A 16 -34.15 -1.48 5.70
CA ARG A 16 -32.71 -1.54 5.34
C ARG A 16 -31.90 -0.57 6.19
N ARG A 17 -30.68 -0.96 6.52
CA ARG A 17 -29.70 -0.09 7.16
C ARG A 17 -29.17 0.94 6.16
N SER A 18 -28.62 2.02 6.67
CA SER A 18 -27.87 3.00 5.89
C SER A 18 -26.71 3.52 6.71
N ALA A 19 -25.52 3.53 6.15
CA ALA A 19 -24.36 4.16 6.78
C ALA A 19 -24.30 5.67 6.51
N ASN A 20 -25.21 6.21 5.67
CA ASN A 20 -25.23 7.62 5.27
C ASN A 20 -23.86 8.11 4.76
N TYR A 21 -23.23 7.33 3.90
CA TYR A 21 -21.94 7.66 3.33
C TYR A 21 -21.95 9.01 2.62
N HIS A 22 -20.86 9.76 2.79
CA HIS A 22 -20.67 10.99 2.04
C HIS A 22 -20.54 10.69 0.54
N PRO A 23 -21.21 11.46 -0.34
CA PRO A 23 -21.04 11.30 -1.77
C PRO A 23 -19.60 11.59 -2.17
N THR A 24 -19.17 11.05 -3.32
CA THR A 24 -17.85 11.38 -3.87
C THR A 24 -17.73 12.88 -4.12
N ILE A 25 -16.54 13.43 -3.82
CA ILE A 25 -16.20 14.83 -4.13
C ILE A 25 -15.67 14.99 -5.56
N TRP A 26 -15.43 13.89 -6.27
CA TRP A 26 -14.81 13.85 -7.59
C TRP A 26 -15.86 13.82 -8.69
N ASN A 27 -15.94 14.89 -9.45
CA ASN A 27 -16.87 14.98 -10.57
C ASN A 27 -16.33 14.21 -11.78
N TYR A 28 -17.16 13.36 -12.41
CA TYR A 28 -16.78 12.55 -13.56
C TYR A 28 -16.28 13.43 -14.74
N ASP A 29 -17.01 14.49 -15.09
CA ASP A 29 -16.65 15.34 -16.24
C ASP A 29 -15.33 16.07 -15.98
N TYR A 30 -15.07 16.46 -14.71
CA TYR A 30 -13.79 17.00 -14.30
C TYR A 30 -12.65 16.00 -14.49
N ILE A 31 -12.81 14.74 -14.04
CA ILE A 31 -11.81 13.68 -14.24
C ILE A 31 -11.55 13.47 -15.72
N GLN A 32 -12.61 13.41 -16.55
CA GLN A 32 -12.46 13.24 -18.00
C GLN A 32 -11.77 14.45 -18.68
N SER A 33 -11.80 15.63 -18.07
CA SER A 33 -11.17 16.84 -18.59
C SER A 33 -9.68 16.98 -18.22
N LEU A 34 -9.15 16.14 -17.33
CA LEU A 34 -7.74 16.19 -16.95
C LEU A 34 -6.86 16.06 -18.20
N ALA A 35 -5.85 16.88 -18.31
CA ALA A 35 -4.89 16.85 -19.41
C ALA A 35 -3.51 17.29 -18.90
N SER A 36 -2.47 16.65 -19.38
CA SER A 36 -1.09 17.01 -19.08
C SER A 36 -0.36 17.46 -20.34
N GLU A 37 0.48 18.49 -20.20
CA GLU A 37 1.41 18.91 -21.24
C GLU A 37 2.65 18.00 -21.31
N TYR A 38 2.92 17.22 -20.27
CA TYR A 38 4.13 16.38 -20.14
C TYR A 38 4.00 15.04 -20.86
N MET A 39 3.54 15.08 -22.11
CA MET A 39 3.38 13.92 -22.99
C MET A 39 4.07 14.17 -24.34
N GLY A 40 4.55 13.09 -24.96
CA GLY A 40 5.08 13.14 -26.32
C GLY A 40 6.60 13.05 -26.41
N GLU A 41 7.11 12.93 -27.65
CA GLU A 41 8.51 12.61 -27.97
C GLU A 41 9.54 13.62 -27.45
N ALA A 42 9.16 14.89 -27.26
CA ALA A 42 10.09 15.92 -26.78
C ALA A 42 10.53 15.60 -25.34
N PHE A 43 9.58 15.34 -24.46
CA PHE A 43 9.85 14.98 -23.06
C PHE A 43 10.51 13.60 -22.93
N THR A 44 10.15 12.65 -23.80
CA THR A 44 10.83 11.33 -23.83
C THR A 44 12.31 11.47 -24.17
N ARG A 45 12.67 12.34 -25.11
CA ARG A 45 14.09 12.58 -25.45
C ARG A 45 14.84 13.30 -24.33
N GLU A 46 14.20 14.25 -23.68
CA GLU A 46 14.78 15.01 -22.57
C GLU A 46 15.07 14.10 -21.38
N ILE A 47 14.11 13.26 -20.99
CA ILE A 47 14.28 12.30 -19.88
C ILE A 47 15.34 11.25 -20.21
N ASP A 48 15.47 10.80 -21.46
CA ASP A 48 16.50 9.85 -21.89
C ASP A 48 17.90 10.48 -21.84
N GLN A 49 18.03 11.77 -22.15
CA GLN A 49 19.28 12.49 -21.96
C GLN A 49 19.67 12.58 -20.48
N LEU A 50 18.74 13.00 -19.62
CA LEU A 50 18.98 13.11 -18.17
C LEU A 50 19.34 11.75 -17.54
N LYS A 51 18.66 10.67 -17.94
CA LYS A 51 19.04 9.30 -17.54
C LYS A 51 20.47 8.95 -17.95
N GLY A 52 20.87 9.30 -19.16
CA GLY A 52 22.26 9.10 -19.62
C GLY A 52 23.28 9.86 -18.77
N GLU A 53 22.97 11.09 -18.36
CA GLU A 53 23.84 11.89 -17.48
C GLU A 53 23.95 11.26 -16.08
N VAL A 54 22.86 10.79 -15.50
CA VAL A 54 22.83 10.11 -14.19
C VAL A 54 23.56 8.76 -14.25
N THR A 55 23.39 7.98 -15.33
CA THR A 55 24.19 6.76 -15.54
C THR A 55 25.69 7.06 -15.56
N MET A 56 26.10 8.18 -16.19
CA MET A 56 27.50 8.62 -16.14
C MET A 56 27.96 9.04 -14.74
N MET A 57 27.05 9.56 -13.87
CA MET A 57 27.38 9.84 -12.47
C MET A 57 27.73 8.55 -11.73
N PHE A 58 26.97 7.46 -11.89
CA PHE A 58 27.30 6.15 -11.30
C PHE A 58 28.70 5.65 -11.69
N HIS A 59 29.12 5.90 -12.92
CA HIS A 59 30.46 5.50 -13.39
C HIS A 59 31.58 6.40 -12.86
N LYS A 60 31.31 7.68 -12.60
CA LYS A 60 32.30 8.65 -12.11
C LYS A 60 32.48 8.62 -10.60
N VAL A 61 31.45 8.26 -9.85
CA VAL A 61 31.49 8.23 -8.38
C VAL A 61 32.21 6.97 -7.93
N VAL A 62 33.48 7.16 -7.49
CA VAL A 62 34.35 6.07 -7.00
C VAL A 62 34.21 5.88 -5.48
N ASP A 63 33.86 6.93 -4.74
CA ASP A 63 33.67 6.89 -3.30
C ASP A 63 32.45 6.01 -2.96
N PRO A 64 32.66 4.92 -2.19
CA PRO A 64 31.59 4.00 -1.83
C PRO A 64 30.45 4.64 -1.03
N ILE A 65 30.72 5.68 -0.25
CA ILE A 65 29.70 6.42 0.53
C ILE A 65 28.84 7.24 -0.42
N LYS A 66 29.48 7.98 -1.33
CA LYS A 66 28.78 8.77 -2.34
C LYS A 66 27.94 7.93 -3.30
N GLN A 67 28.31 6.66 -3.55
CA GLN A 67 27.48 5.71 -4.29
C GLN A 67 26.19 5.36 -3.53
N LEU A 68 26.27 5.10 -2.22
CA LEU A 68 25.09 4.82 -1.38
C LEU A 68 24.19 6.05 -1.25
N GLU A 69 24.77 7.24 -1.06
CA GLU A 69 24.02 8.50 -1.03
C GLU A 69 23.30 8.77 -2.36
N LEU A 70 23.94 8.51 -3.50
CA LEU A 70 23.29 8.63 -4.81
C LEU A 70 22.11 7.68 -4.96
N ILE A 71 22.25 6.42 -4.52
CA ILE A 71 21.16 5.43 -4.52
C ILE A 71 20.01 5.91 -3.65
N ASP A 72 20.30 6.36 -2.43
CA ASP A 72 19.29 6.86 -1.50
C ASP A 72 18.52 8.07 -2.06
N ILE A 73 19.22 9.04 -2.63
CA ILE A 73 18.61 10.20 -3.27
C ILE A 73 17.70 9.79 -4.43
N LEU A 74 18.17 8.91 -5.32
CA LEU A 74 17.38 8.45 -6.47
C LEU A 74 16.11 7.68 -6.04
N GLN A 75 16.20 6.89 -4.97
CA GLN A 75 15.04 6.20 -4.41
C GLN A 75 14.03 7.19 -3.84
N ARG A 76 14.47 8.16 -3.06
CA ARG A 76 13.60 9.17 -2.46
C ARG A 76 13.02 10.13 -3.49
N LEU A 77 13.75 10.45 -4.56
CA LEU A 77 13.23 11.20 -5.71
C LEU A 77 12.26 10.39 -6.58
N GLY A 78 12.11 9.07 -6.34
CA GLY A 78 11.18 8.19 -7.06
C GLY A 78 11.62 7.81 -8.48
N VAL A 79 12.90 7.98 -8.82
CA VAL A 79 13.47 7.73 -10.17
C VAL A 79 14.43 6.54 -10.21
N SER A 80 14.60 5.82 -9.11
CA SER A 80 15.54 4.68 -9.01
C SER A 80 15.22 3.52 -9.94
N TYR A 81 13.96 3.37 -10.36
CA TYR A 81 13.53 2.31 -11.27
C TYR A 81 14.12 2.43 -12.69
N HIS A 82 14.69 3.60 -13.03
CA HIS A 82 15.46 3.78 -14.27
C HIS A 82 16.89 3.21 -14.20
N PHE A 83 17.39 2.89 -12.99
CA PHE A 83 18.80 2.56 -12.72
C PHE A 83 18.95 1.25 -11.92
N GLU A 84 18.00 0.32 -12.05
CA GLU A 84 17.98 -0.92 -11.26
C GLU A 84 19.23 -1.77 -11.43
N ASP A 85 19.82 -1.82 -12.63
CA ASP A 85 21.03 -2.59 -12.90
C ASP A 85 22.28 -1.97 -12.27
N GLU A 86 22.41 -0.65 -12.32
CA GLU A 86 23.52 0.08 -11.68
C GLU A 86 23.45 -0.06 -10.16
N ILE A 87 22.24 0.11 -9.59
CA ILE A 87 21.98 -0.02 -8.15
C ILE A 87 22.29 -1.43 -7.69
N ARG A 88 21.78 -2.44 -8.38
CA ARG A 88 22.01 -3.85 -8.06
C ARG A 88 23.50 -4.16 -8.04
N ARG A 89 24.24 -3.79 -9.08
CA ARG A 89 25.68 -4.02 -9.18
C ARG A 89 26.46 -3.41 -8.01
N ILE A 90 26.10 -2.18 -7.58
CA ILE A 90 26.78 -1.51 -6.47
C ILE A 90 26.48 -2.23 -5.16
N LEU A 91 25.21 -2.57 -4.91
CA LEU A 91 24.79 -3.22 -3.67
C LEU A 91 25.32 -4.66 -3.58
N GLU A 92 25.37 -5.42 -4.68
CA GLU A 92 26.03 -6.75 -4.74
C GLU A 92 27.50 -6.67 -4.37
N ASN A 93 28.23 -5.71 -4.92
CA ASN A 93 29.65 -5.49 -4.60
C ASN A 93 29.84 -5.14 -3.12
N LYS A 94 28.96 -4.31 -2.56
CA LYS A 94 28.96 -3.97 -1.13
C LYS A 94 28.71 -5.18 -0.25
N HIS A 95 27.67 -5.95 -0.54
CA HIS A 95 27.31 -7.17 0.18
C HIS A 95 28.44 -8.22 0.14
N ASN A 96 29.07 -8.44 -1.00
CA ASN A 96 30.21 -9.34 -1.15
C ASN A 96 31.43 -8.91 -0.31
N THR A 97 31.70 -7.60 -0.23
CA THR A 97 32.76 -7.04 0.63
C THR A 97 32.45 -7.24 2.11
N TYR A 98 31.18 -7.19 2.49
CA TYR A 98 30.71 -7.44 3.85
C TYR A 98 31.07 -8.85 4.33
N HIS A 99 30.89 -9.86 3.49
CA HIS A 99 31.20 -11.27 3.81
C HIS A 99 32.69 -11.63 3.75
N SER A 100 33.52 -10.84 3.08
CA SER A 100 34.97 -11.11 2.96
C SER A 100 35.78 -10.78 4.22
N GLY A 101 35.16 -10.25 5.26
CA GLY A 101 35.82 -9.94 6.56
C GLY A 101 36.70 -8.69 6.53
N ASP A 102 36.75 -7.95 5.45
CA ASP A 102 37.53 -6.70 5.28
C ASP A 102 36.88 -5.48 5.97
N VAL A 103 35.84 -5.70 6.78
CA VAL A 103 34.96 -4.69 7.39
C VAL A 103 35.56 -4.04 8.66
N CYS A 104 36.87 -4.02 8.82
CA CYS A 104 37.48 -3.46 10.05
C CYS A 104 37.93 -2.00 9.95
N LYS A 105 37.35 -1.17 9.09
CA LYS A 105 37.46 0.28 9.19
C LYS A 105 36.30 0.81 10.01
N LYS A 106 36.57 1.55 11.09
CA LYS A 106 35.56 2.27 11.89
C LYS A 106 34.73 3.16 10.95
N GLN A 107 33.59 2.67 10.49
CA GLN A 107 32.65 3.49 9.75
C GLN A 107 31.90 4.42 10.72
N SER A 108 31.43 5.57 10.21
CA SER A 108 30.54 6.44 10.98
C SER A 108 29.17 5.76 11.18
N LEU A 109 28.42 6.22 12.18
CA LEU A 109 27.05 5.76 12.43
C LEU A 109 26.18 5.93 11.17
N TYR A 110 26.25 7.11 10.56
CA TYR A 110 25.53 7.43 9.31
C TYR A 110 25.78 6.41 8.21
N VAL A 111 27.02 6.15 7.87
CA VAL A 111 27.39 5.23 6.79
C VAL A 111 26.91 3.81 7.08
N THR A 112 27.11 3.33 8.31
CA THR A 112 26.67 1.99 8.70
C THR A 112 25.15 1.84 8.60
N ALA A 113 24.41 2.85 9.05
CA ALA A 113 22.95 2.84 9.03
C ALA A 113 22.38 2.91 7.59
N VAL A 114 22.93 3.77 6.74
CA VAL A 114 22.52 3.88 5.33
C VAL A 114 22.84 2.58 4.57
N GLU A 115 24.04 2.02 4.75
CA GLU A 115 24.46 0.78 4.09
C GLU A 115 23.55 -0.40 4.53
N PHE A 116 23.31 -0.54 5.85
CA PHE A 116 22.41 -1.56 6.39
C PHE A 116 21.00 -1.45 5.81
N ARG A 117 20.42 -0.23 5.83
CA ARG A 117 19.10 0.03 5.31
C ARG A 117 18.97 -0.32 3.84
N LEU A 118 19.86 0.20 3.00
CA LEU A 118 19.83 -0.02 1.55
C LEU A 118 20.03 -1.49 1.19
N LEU A 119 20.95 -2.19 1.83
CA LEU A 119 21.17 -3.60 1.59
C LEU A 119 19.92 -4.41 1.98
N ARG A 120 19.36 -4.21 3.16
CA ARG A 120 18.15 -4.93 3.60
C ARG A 120 16.93 -4.63 2.76
N GLN A 121 16.74 -3.36 2.36
CA GLN A 121 15.66 -2.94 1.46
C GLN A 121 15.70 -3.68 0.11
N HIS A 122 16.91 -4.06 -0.34
CA HIS A 122 17.12 -4.81 -1.57
C HIS A 122 17.20 -6.33 -1.38
N GLY A 123 16.87 -6.84 -0.19
CA GLY A 123 16.80 -8.27 0.08
C GLY A 123 18.14 -8.92 0.45
N TYR A 124 19.21 -8.14 0.71
CA TYR A 124 20.48 -8.70 1.14
C TYR A 124 20.47 -9.01 2.64
N ASP A 125 21.07 -10.14 3.00
CA ASP A 125 21.20 -10.55 4.41
C ASP A 125 22.38 -9.84 5.08
N VAL A 126 22.07 -8.82 5.90
CA VAL A 126 23.03 -8.07 6.71
C VAL A 126 22.66 -8.22 8.19
N PRO A 127 23.57 -8.76 9.05
CA PRO A 127 23.27 -8.98 10.46
C PRO A 127 23.19 -7.68 11.26
N GLN A 128 22.23 -7.57 12.21
CA GLN A 128 22.12 -6.42 13.11
C GLN A 128 23.37 -6.21 13.99
N GLY A 129 24.20 -7.24 14.16
CA GLY A 129 25.45 -7.17 14.92
C GLY A 129 26.46 -6.13 14.41
N THR A 130 26.26 -5.61 13.19
CA THR A 130 26.99 -4.48 12.60
C THR A 130 26.98 -3.24 13.49
N PHE A 131 25.92 -3.04 14.27
CA PHE A 131 25.76 -1.88 15.15
C PHE A 131 26.43 -2.04 16.50
N LYS A 132 26.93 -3.22 16.88
CA LYS A 132 27.55 -3.46 18.21
C LYS A 132 28.71 -2.51 18.53
N SER A 133 29.43 -2.02 17.52
CA SER A 133 30.53 -1.05 17.73
C SER A 133 30.05 0.31 18.26
N PHE A 134 28.77 0.66 18.14
CA PHE A 134 28.18 1.90 18.62
C PHE A 134 27.61 1.79 20.03
N PHE A 135 27.70 0.63 20.65
CA PHE A 135 27.34 0.37 22.04
C PHE A 135 28.60 0.22 22.90
N ASN A 136 28.49 0.56 24.17
CA ASN A 136 29.55 0.33 25.16
C ASN A 136 29.52 -1.11 25.72
N GLU A 137 30.41 -1.44 26.66
CA GLU A 137 30.48 -2.77 27.28
C GLU A 137 29.24 -3.12 28.12
N GLU A 138 28.46 -2.12 28.53
CA GLU A 138 27.19 -2.27 29.26
C GLU A 138 25.97 -2.32 28.33
N GLU A 139 26.19 -2.47 27.01
CA GLU A 139 25.17 -2.49 25.97
C GLU A 139 24.35 -1.18 25.85
N ASN A 140 24.85 -0.08 26.40
CA ASN A 140 24.24 1.25 26.21
C ASN A 140 24.79 1.92 24.95
N PHE A 141 23.90 2.64 24.22
CA PHE A 141 24.29 3.46 23.09
C PHE A 141 25.25 4.58 23.51
N LYS A 142 26.31 4.79 22.75
CA LYS A 142 27.37 5.74 23.13
C LYS A 142 26.89 7.18 23.01
N GLU A 143 26.81 7.92 24.13
CA GLU A 143 26.28 9.28 24.21
C GLU A 143 26.96 10.29 23.25
N TYR A 144 28.24 10.11 22.92
CA TYR A 144 28.93 11.03 22.01
C TYR A 144 28.35 10.98 20.58
N LEU A 145 27.58 9.97 20.23
CA LEU A 145 26.90 9.86 18.93
C LEU A 145 25.67 10.77 18.83
N CYS A 146 25.17 11.30 19.95
CA CYS A 146 24.00 12.19 19.94
C CYS A 146 24.21 13.52 19.21
N VAL A 147 25.48 13.89 18.95
CA VAL A 147 25.80 15.08 18.14
C VAL A 147 25.73 14.83 16.63
N ASP A 148 25.74 13.55 16.23
CA ASP A 148 25.61 13.13 14.83
C ASP A 148 24.13 12.93 14.48
N ILE A 149 23.42 14.02 14.23
CA ILE A 149 21.97 14.00 13.98
C ILE A 149 21.63 13.27 12.68
N GLU A 150 22.44 13.41 11.62
CA GLU A 150 22.25 12.67 10.38
C GLU A 150 22.44 11.16 10.61
N GLY A 151 23.45 10.78 11.40
CA GLY A 151 23.65 9.38 11.82
C GLY A 151 22.50 8.84 12.66
N MET A 152 21.96 9.64 13.58
CA MET A 152 20.80 9.24 14.38
C MET A 152 19.52 9.10 13.53
N LEU A 153 19.29 10.02 12.58
CA LEU A 153 18.18 9.90 11.63
C LEU A 153 18.32 8.65 10.78
N ALA A 154 19.52 8.40 10.24
CA ALA A 154 19.78 7.18 9.46
C ALA A 154 19.60 5.90 10.30
N LEU A 155 20.01 5.91 11.58
CA LEU A 155 19.80 4.81 12.51
C LEU A 155 18.31 4.57 12.81
N TYR A 156 17.55 5.64 13.01
CA TYR A 156 16.10 5.58 13.17
C TYR A 156 15.46 4.88 11.98
N GLU A 157 15.75 5.33 10.74
CA GLU A 157 15.23 4.72 9.52
C GLU A 157 15.67 3.26 9.35
N ALA A 158 16.93 2.94 9.65
CA ALA A 158 17.46 1.57 9.60
C ALA A 158 16.75 0.63 10.57
N SER A 159 16.27 1.13 11.71
CA SER A 159 15.59 0.34 12.73
C SER A 159 14.27 -0.28 12.29
N PHE A 160 13.66 0.22 11.21
CA PHE A 160 12.43 -0.35 10.63
C PHE A 160 12.68 -1.51 9.66
N HIS A 161 13.95 -1.84 9.39
CA HIS A 161 14.35 -3.01 8.61
C HIS A 161 14.80 -4.20 9.46
N LEU A 162 14.49 -4.19 10.75
CA LEU A 162 14.70 -5.33 11.65
C LEU A 162 13.79 -6.49 11.27
N ARG A 163 14.23 -7.71 11.61
CA ARG A 163 13.54 -8.99 11.42
C ARG A 163 13.19 -9.62 12.77
N ASP A 164 12.39 -10.67 12.73
CA ASP A 164 12.07 -11.46 13.94
C ASP A 164 13.34 -11.93 14.65
N GLY A 165 13.32 -11.81 15.98
CA GLY A 165 14.46 -12.13 16.83
C GLY A 165 15.56 -11.08 16.88
N GLU A 166 15.41 -9.93 16.20
CA GLU A 166 16.34 -8.80 16.25
C GLU A 166 15.79 -7.68 17.13
N SER A 167 16.61 -7.18 18.07
CA SER A 167 16.20 -6.15 19.04
C SER A 167 17.16 -4.97 19.17
N ILE A 168 18.43 -5.11 18.72
CA ILE A 168 19.49 -4.10 19.00
C ILE A 168 19.06 -2.68 18.64
N LEU A 169 18.46 -2.47 17.46
CA LEU A 169 18.04 -1.14 17.02
C LEU A 169 16.68 -0.74 17.60
N GLU A 170 15.86 -1.69 18.03
CA GLU A 170 14.60 -1.42 18.70
C GLU A 170 14.82 -0.87 20.11
N GLU A 171 15.77 -1.43 20.84
CA GLU A 171 16.14 -1.00 22.20
C GLU A 171 16.67 0.45 22.24
N VAL A 172 17.32 0.90 21.16
CA VAL A 172 17.84 2.28 21.07
C VAL A 172 16.85 3.26 20.43
N ARG A 173 15.77 2.76 19.82
CA ARG A 173 14.83 3.60 19.06
C ARG A 173 14.22 4.72 19.88
N ASP A 174 13.76 4.45 21.10
CA ASP A 174 13.14 5.46 21.96
C ASP A 174 14.14 6.54 22.36
N PHE A 175 15.38 6.14 22.63
CA PHE A 175 16.47 7.08 22.90
C PHE A 175 16.73 8.00 21.69
N VAL A 176 16.80 7.42 20.48
CA VAL A 176 17.00 8.17 19.23
C VAL A 176 15.83 9.12 18.97
N ILE A 177 14.58 8.67 19.11
CA ILE A 177 13.38 9.49 18.95
C ILE A 177 13.42 10.71 19.86
N LYS A 178 13.78 10.50 21.14
CA LYS A 178 13.87 11.60 22.11
C LYS A 178 14.85 12.68 21.66
N HIS A 179 16.07 12.29 21.27
CA HIS A 179 17.11 13.24 20.85
C HIS A 179 16.77 13.94 19.53
N LEU A 180 16.16 13.23 18.58
CA LEU A 180 15.69 13.82 17.34
C LEU A 180 14.59 14.87 17.57
N LYS A 181 13.66 14.63 18.52
CA LYS A 181 12.65 15.62 18.93
C LYS A 181 13.29 16.85 19.59
N GLU A 182 14.22 16.63 20.53
CA GLU A 182 14.97 17.72 21.17
C GLU A 182 15.75 18.57 20.15
N TYR A 183 16.30 17.93 19.10
CA TYR A 183 16.97 18.64 18.01
C TYR A 183 16.02 19.53 17.22
N VAL A 184 14.85 19.04 16.83
CA VAL A 184 13.84 19.82 16.08
C VAL A 184 13.42 21.06 16.87
N ASP A 185 13.26 20.94 18.19
CA ASP A 185 12.82 22.04 19.05
C ASP A 185 13.90 23.13 19.23
N GLN A 186 15.18 22.80 19.04
CA GLN A 186 16.30 23.70 19.38
C GLN A 186 17.11 24.19 18.18
N SER A 187 17.07 23.46 17.06
CA SER A 187 17.92 23.73 15.91
C SER A 187 17.38 24.84 15.02
N LYS A 188 18.32 25.50 14.31
CA LYS A 188 18.03 26.46 13.23
C LYS A 188 18.22 25.88 11.84
N ASP A 189 18.73 24.66 11.74
CA ASP A 189 18.86 23.96 10.47
C ASP A 189 17.50 23.52 9.95
N GLN A 190 16.93 24.35 9.09
CA GLN A 190 15.58 24.16 8.56
C GLN A 190 15.46 22.87 7.74
N TYR A 191 16.49 22.53 6.95
CA TYR A 191 16.44 21.31 6.13
C TYR A 191 16.42 20.05 6.99
N LEU A 192 17.39 19.93 7.91
CA LEU A 192 17.49 18.74 8.75
C LEU A 192 16.31 18.62 9.73
N CYS A 193 15.79 19.73 10.27
CA CYS A 193 14.55 19.72 11.05
C CYS A 193 13.36 19.21 10.26
N THR A 194 13.22 19.61 8.99
CA THR A 194 12.16 19.14 8.10
C THR A 194 12.28 17.63 7.86
N MET A 195 13.51 17.14 7.60
CA MET A 195 13.78 15.71 7.39
C MET A 195 13.47 14.88 8.62
N VAL A 196 13.89 15.34 9.81
CA VAL A 196 13.64 14.65 11.08
C VAL A 196 12.15 14.62 11.41
N SER A 197 11.46 15.76 11.29
CA SER A 197 10.02 15.83 11.57
C SER A 197 9.22 14.89 10.68
N HIS A 198 9.56 14.86 9.39
CA HIS A 198 8.94 13.97 8.42
C HIS A 198 9.17 12.48 8.76
N ALA A 199 10.40 12.11 9.13
CA ALA A 199 10.73 10.74 9.53
C ALA A 199 9.99 10.30 10.81
N LEU A 200 9.90 11.19 11.80
CA LEU A 200 9.21 10.91 13.07
C LEU A 200 7.69 10.82 12.92
N GLU A 201 7.11 11.46 11.93
CA GLU A 201 5.69 11.32 11.61
C GLU A 201 5.35 9.91 11.09
N LEU A 202 6.11 9.44 10.10
CA LEU A 202 6.03 8.09 9.56
C LEU A 202 7.41 7.69 8.99
N PRO A 203 8.00 6.55 9.37
CA PRO A 203 9.31 6.14 8.89
C PRO A 203 9.29 5.89 7.37
N LEU A 204 10.42 6.15 6.71
CA LEU A 204 10.58 6.01 5.26
C LEU A 204 10.16 4.63 4.74
N HIS A 205 10.49 3.56 5.49
CA HIS A 205 10.13 2.18 5.12
C HIS A 205 8.62 1.95 4.97
N TRP A 206 7.81 2.73 5.70
CA TRP A 206 6.34 2.61 5.70
C TRP A 206 5.63 3.63 4.81
N ARG A 207 6.38 4.48 4.09
CA ARG A 207 5.81 5.53 3.24
C ARG A 207 5.47 5.03 1.83
N VAL A 208 4.46 5.62 1.25
CA VAL A 208 4.07 5.40 -0.15
C VAL A 208 5.06 6.08 -1.07
N ILE A 209 5.72 5.31 -1.94
CA ILE A 209 6.89 5.73 -2.74
C ILE A 209 6.62 7.02 -3.56
N ARG A 210 5.49 7.10 -4.27
CA ARG A 210 5.21 8.28 -5.12
C ARG A 210 4.86 9.54 -4.31
N LEU A 211 4.27 9.40 -3.13
CA LEU A 211 4.00 10.53 -2.24
C LEU A 211 5.28 11.00 -1.53
N GLU A 212 6.13 10.07 -1.12
CA GLU A 212 7.46 10.40 -0.62
C GLU A 212 8.27 11.14 -1.69
N ALA A 213 8.24 10.67 -2.95
CA ALA A 213 8.93 11.34 -4.05
C ALA A 213 8.41 12.77 -4.25
N ARG A 214 7.09 12.97 -4.24
CA ARG A 214 6.49 14.31 -4.36
C ARG A 214 6.97 15.25 -3.28
N TRP A 215 6.96 14.78 -2.03
CA TRP A 215 7.42 15.54 -0.88
C TRP A 215 8.94 15.79 -0.94
N PHE A 216 9.71 14.74 -1.25
CA PHE A 216 11.16 14.85 -1.23
C PHE A 216 11.73 15.72 -2.35
N ILE A 217 11.10 15.80 -3.52
CA ILE A 217 11.47 16.75 -4.58
C ILE A 217 11.46 18.18 -4.03
N ASP A 218 10.42 18.57 -3.29
CA ASP A 218 10.34 19.91 -2.70
C ASP A 218 11.35 20.11 -1.56
N ALA A 219 11.61 19.10 -0.75
CA ALA A 219 12.65 19.13 0.29
C ALA A 219 14.05 19.22 -0.33
N TYR A 220 14.33 18.44 -1.37
CA TYR A 220 15.63 18.37 -2.03
C TYR A 220 16.04 19.69 -2.70
N LYS A 221 15.10 20.48 -3.20
CA LYS A 221 15.32 21.85 -3.70
C LYS A 221 16.02 22.78 -2.70
N ASN A 222 15.79 22.54 -1.41
CA ASN A 222 16.33 23.38 -0.33
C ASN A 222 17.66 22.85 0.24
N ARG A 223 18.18 21.77 -0.32
CA ARG A 223 19.45 21.17 0.10
C ARG A 223 20.63 21.95 -0.49
N GLU A 224 21.64 22.29 0.32
CA GLU A 224 22.80 23.10 -0.10
C GLU A 224 23.62 22.44 -1.24
N ASP A 225 23.74 21.12 -1.21
CA ASP A 225 24.48 20.32 -2.19
C ASP A 225 23.57 19.63 -3.22
N MET A 226 22.37 20.18 -3.46
CA MET A 226 21.41 19.69 -4.45
C MET A 226 22.07 19.60 -5.84
N ASN A 227 21.89 18.43 -6.48
CA ASN A 227 22.34 18.22 -7.86
C ASN A 227 21.24 18.60 -8.85
N PRO A 228 21.44 19.59 -9.73
CA PRO A 228 20.41 20.07 -10.66
C PRO A 228 19.90 18.98 -11.62
N THR A 229 20.78 18.12 -12.14
CA THR A 229 20.39 17.06 -13.07
C THR A 229 19.48 16.03 -12.41
N LEU A 230 19.73 15.69 -11.13
CA LEU A 230 18.87 14.77 -10.39
C LEU A 230 17.49 15.38 -10.10
N LEU A 231 17.46 16.67 -9.76
CA LEU A 231 16.22 17.39 -9.53
C LEU A 231 15.39 17.49 -10.81
N GLU A 232 16.00 17.92 -11.92
CA GLU A 232 15.34 18.07 -13.21
C GLU A 232 14.78 16.73 -13.72
N LEU A 233 15.56 15.63 -13.59
CA LEU A 233 15.09 14.28 -13.88
C LEU A 233 13.86 13.92 -13.05
N ALA A 234 13.88 14.19 -11.75
CA ALA A 234 12.80 13.83 -10.84
C ALA A 234 11.53 14.63 -11.11
N GLU A 235 11.62 15.95 -11.37
CA GLU A 235 10.49 16.80 -11.70
C GLU A 235 9.84 16.39 -13.02
N LEU A 236 10.65 16.14 -14.05
CA LEU A 236 10.15 15.72 -15.35
C LEU A 236 9.53 14.33 -15.30
N ASP A 237 10.21 13.36 -14.68
CA ASP A 237 9.68 12.01 -14.49
C ASP A 237 8.36 12.01 -13.73
N PHE A 238 8.29 12.77 -12.63
CA PHE A 238 7.08 12.86 -11.83
C PHE A 238 5.89 13.32 -12.66
N ASN A 239 6.06 14.39 -13.46
CA ASN A 239 5.01 14.96 -14.30
C ASN A 239 4.61 14.01 -15.45
N MET A 240 5.58 13.34 -16.07
CA MET A 240 5.29 12.34 -17.12
C MET A 240 4.52 11.13 -16.57
N VAL A 241 4.90 10.63 -15.41
CA VAL A 241 4.18 9.55 -14.72
C VAL A 241 2.78 10.00 -14.29
N GLN A 242 2.63 11.24 -13.81
CA GLN A 242 1.32 11.82 -13.50
C GLN A 242 0.41 11.86 -14.73
N ALA A 243 0.95 12.18 -15.91
CA ALA A 243 0.19 12.16 -17.17
C ALA A 243 -0.34 10.74 -17.50
N VAL A 244 0.46 9.70 -17.28
CA VAL A 244 0.01 8.31 -17.43
C VAL A 244 -1.10 7.99 -16.43
N HIS A 245 -0.94 8.38 -15.18
CA HIS A 245 -1.97 8.16 -14.14
C HIS A 245 -3.28 8.88 -14.46
N GLN A 246 -3.25 10.07 -15.06
CA GLN A 246 -4.47 10.77 -15.50
C GLN A 246 -5.24 9.95 -16.55
N GLU A 247 -4.56 9.38 -17.54
CA GLU A 247 -5.21 8.55 -18.55
C GLU A 247 -5.77 7.26 -17.94
N ASP A 248 -5.02 6.61 -17.04
CA ASP A 248 -5.49 5.42 -16.31
C ASP A 248 -6.77 5.73 -15.49
N LEU A 249 -6.78 6.85 -14.76
CA LEU A 249 -7.92 7.27 -13.95
C LEU A 249 -9.17 7.55 -14.82
N LYS A 250 -8.98 8.19 -15.98
CA LYS A 250 -10.08 8.39 -16.94
C LYS A 250 -10.69 7.08 -17.41
N GLU A 251 -9.85 6.08 -17.74
CA GLU A 251 -10.32 4.78 -18.18
C GLU A 251 -11.07 4.02 -17.08
N VAL A 252 -10.55 4.02 -15.87
CA VAL A 252 -11.22 3.39 -14.71
C VAL A 252 -12.54 4.09 -14.40
N SER A 253 -12.58 5.42 -14.47
CA SER A 253 -13.80 6.21 -14.26
C SER A 253 -14.87 5.93 -15.34
N ARG A 254 -14.48 5.78 -16.63
CA ARG A 254 -15.41 5.37 -17.71
C ARG A 254 -15.97 3.97 -17.46
N TRP A 255 -15.10 3.02 -17.09
CA TRP A 255 -15.54 1.68 -16.74
C TRP A 255 -16.53 1.71 -15.56
N TRP A 256 -16.21 2.41 -14.47
CA TRP A 256 -17.08 2.53 -13.30
C TRP A 256 -18.48 3.00 -13.67
N ARG A 257 -18.56 4.07 -14.44
CA ARG A 257 -19.85 4.58 -14.94
C ARG A 257 -20.62 3.55 -15.77
N SER A 258 -19.94 2.69 -16.52
CA SER A 258 -20.59 1.67 -17.36
C SER A 258 -21.16 0.49 -16.58
N THR A 259 -20.71 0.28 -15.33
CA THR A 259 -21.21 -0.82 -14.47
C THR A 259 -22.59 -0.52 -13.89
N GLY A 260 -22.96 0.74 -13.75
CA GLY A 260 -24.15 1.18 -13.03
C GLY A 260 -24.07 1.04 -11.51
N LEU A 261 -22.93 0.61 -10.95
CA LEU A 261 -22.73 0.47 -9.50
C LEU A 261 -22.78 1.82 -8.79
N GLY A 262 -22.32 2.89 -9.43
CA GLY A 262 -22.40 4.25 -8.89
C GLY A 262 -23.83 4.77 -8.72
N ASP A 263 -24.83 4.12 -9.30
CA ASP A 263 -26.25 4.46 -9.13
C ASP A 263 -26.88 3.78 -7.88
N LEU A 264 -26.16 2.88 -7.22
CA LEU A 264 -26.58 2.23 -5.98
C LEU A 264 -26.42 3.20 -4.80
N SER A 265 -27.51 3.84 -4.39
CA SER A 265 -27.50 4.94 -3.41
C SER A 265 -27.02 4.56 -2.01
N PHE A 266 -26.90 3.28 -1.70
CA PHE A 266 -26.38 2.76 -0.43
C PHE A 266 -24.87 2.53 -0.45
N ALA A 267 -24.27 2.40 -1.63
CA ALA A 267 -22.86 2.07 -1.78
C ALA A 267 -21.99 3.33 -1.92
N ARG A 268 -20.74 3.23 -1.46
CA ARG A 268 -19.72 4.27 -1.59
C ARG A 268 -19.24 4.35 -3.03
N ASP A 269 -19.34 5.50 -3.67
CA ASP A 269 -18.58 5.79 -4.88
C ASP A 269 -17.18 6.28 -4.49
N ARG A 270 -16.19 5.40 -4.57
CA ARG A 270 -14.80 5.63 -4.16
C ARG A 270 -13.80 5.24 -5.27
N VAL A 271 -14.18 5.45 -6.52
CA VAL A 271 -13.34 5.05 -7.66
C VAL A 271 -11.99 5.77 -7.68
N VAL A 272 -11.92 7.03 -7.26
CA VAL A 272 -10.68 7.82 -7.21
C VAL A 272 -9.80 7.37 -6.05
N GLU A 273 -10.39 7.12 -4.89
CA GLU A 273 -9.70 6.59 -3.70
C GLU A 273 -9.16 5.18 -3.97
N ASN A 274 -9.92 4.32 -4.67
CA ASN A 274 -9.43 3.01 -5.12
C ASN A 274 -8.30 3.13 -6.16
N PHE A 275 -8.34 4.15 -7.01
CA PHE A 275 -7.22 4.44 -7.91
C PHE A 275 -5.98 4.94 -7.17
N LEU A 276 -6.14 5.69 -6.07
CA LEU A 276 -5.04 6.08 -5.19
C LEU A 276 -4.39 4.85 -4.53
N TRP A 277 -5.19 3.89 -4.04
CA TRP A 277 -4.71 2.60 -3.56
C TRP A 277 -3.90 1.86 -4.63
N ALA A 278 -4.44 1.75 -5.84
CA ALA A 278 -3.79 1.06 -6.95
C ALA A 278 -2.46 1.72 -7.36
N THR A 279 -2.41 3.05 -7.37
CA THR A 279 -1.19 3.81 -7.69
C THR A 279 -0.13 3.69 -6.60
N GLY A 280 -0.55 3.62 -5.34
CA GLY A 280 0.35 3.39 -4.22
C GLY A 280 0.94 1.98 -4.19
N ALA A 281 0.17 0.97 -4.63
CA ALA A 281 0.62 -0.42 -4.75
C ALA A 281 1.50 -0.65 -5.98
N ILE A 282 1.10 -0.13 -7.14
CA ILE A 282 1.76 -0.32 -8.45
C ILE A 282 2.25 1.04 -8.95
N THR A 283 3.47 1.40 -8.58
CA THR A 283 4.02 2.75 -8.74
C THR A 283 4.65 3.02 -10.11
N GLN A 284 5.11 1.98 -10.80
CA GLN A 284 5.87 2.10 -12.04
C GLN A 284 4.94 2.32 -13.25
N PRO A 285 5.28 3.25 -14.18
CA PRO A 285 4.38 3.66 -15.26
C PRO A 285 4.07 2.56 -16.28
N GLN A 286 5.00 1.60 -16.49
CA GLN A 286 4.79 0.50 -17.44
C GLN A 286 3.67 -0.46 -17.05
N PHE A 287 3.26 -0.50 -15.79
CA PHE A 287 2.18 -1.35 -15.29
C PHE A 287 0.82 -0.63 -15.30
N ALA A 288 0.52 0.11 -16.36
CA ALA A 288 -0.73 0.86 -16.50
C ALA A 288 -1.97 -0.05 -16.52
N TYR A 289 -1.91 -1.18 -17.24
CA TYR A 289 -3.01 -2.15 -17.28
C TYR A 289 -3.28 -2.73 -15.90
N GLU A 290 -2.25 -3.21 -15.22
CA GLU A 290 -2.34 -3.85 -13.90
C GLU A 290 -2.89 -2.88 -12.85
N ARG A 291 -2.45 -1.63 -12.89
CA ARG A 291 -2.95 -0.56 -12.01
C ARG A 291 -4.44 -0.29 -12.22
N ARG A 292 -4.90 -0.24 -13.48
CA ARG A 292 -6.33 -0.09 -13.80
C ARG A 292 -7.15 -1.28 -13.32
N MET A 293 -6.65 -2.50 -13.51
CA MET A 293 -7.33 -3.71 -13.03
C MET A 293 -7.42 -3.72 -11.50
N LEU A 294 -6.35 -3.32 -10.81
CA LEU A 294 -6.35 -3.22 -9.34
C LEU A 294 -7.38 -2.19 -8.84
N ALA A 295 -7.48 -1.03 -9.48
CA ALA A 295 -8.48 -0.01 -9.14
C ALA A 295 -9.91 -0.49 -9.38
N LYS A 296 -10.17 -1.21 -10.49
CA LYS A 296 -11.47 -1.84 -10.75
C LYS A 296 -11.83 -2.86 -9.68
N LEU A 297 -10.89 -3.72 -9.27
CA LEU A 297 -11.08 -4.69 -8.19
C LEU A 297 -11.44 -4.00 -6.88
N GLY A 298 -10.69 -2.96 -6.50
CA GLY A 298 -10.96 -2.20 -5.29
C GLY A 298 -12.37 -1.59 -5.29
N ALA A 299 -12.81 -1.01 -6.42
CA ALA A 299 -14.14 -0.43 -6.54
C ALA A 299 -15.27 -1.49 -6.43
N LEU A 300 -15.08 -2.67 -7.03
CA LEU A 300 -16.02 -3.79 -6.88
C LEU A 300 -16.08 -4.25 -5.42
N LEU A 301 -14.93 -4.44 -4.78
CA LEU A 301 -14.81 -4.91 -3.41
C LEU A 301 -15.44 -3.92 -2.42
N THR A 302 -15.20 -2.60 -2.60
CA THR A 302 -15.87 -1.55 -1.79
C THR A 302 -17.39 -1.64 -1.89
N THR A 303 -17.94 -1.86 -3.10
CA THR A 303 -19.39 -2.01 -3.28
C THR A 303 -19.95 -3.27 -2.63
N ILE A 304 -19.25 -4.40 -2.76
CA ILE A 304 -19.68 -5.67 -2.15
C ILE A 304 -19.59 -5.62 -0.63
N ASP A 305 -18.55 -4.99 -0.08
CA ASP A 305 -18.42 -4.70 1.34
C ASP A 305 -19.65 -3.93 1.88
N ASP A 306 -20.05 -2.84 1.21
CA ASP A 306 -21.25 -2.07 1.56
C ASP A 306 -22.55 -2.88 1.49
N VAL A 307 -22.63 -3.87 0.58
CA VAL A 307 -23.76 -4.81 0.52
C VAL A 307 -23.83 -5.65 1.79
N TYR A 308 -22.72 -6.23 2.24
CA TYR A 308 -22.70 -7.12 3.40
C TYR A 308 -22.80 -6.35 4.71
N ASP A 309 -22.11 -5.23 4.83
CA ASP A 309 -22.03 -4.49 6.09
C ASP A 309 -23.27 -3.65 6.36
N VAL A 310 -23.94 -3.17 5.30
CA VAL A 310 -24.95 -2.12 5.49
C VAL A 310 -26.32 -2.50 4.93
N TYR A 311 -26.40 -2.98 3.69
CA TYR A 311 -27.67 -2.92 2.97
C TYR A 311 -28.42 -4.25 2.85
N GLY A 312 -27.70 -5.36 2.65
CA GLY A 312 -28.28 -6.69 2.44
C GLY A 312 -28.93 -7.26 3.70
N THR A 313 -30.04 -7.97 3.55
CA THR A 313 -30.57 -8.84 4.62
C THR A 313 -29.76 -10.14 4.67
N LEU A 314 -29.75 -10.81 5.81
CA LEU A 314 -29.00 -12.06 5.95
C LEU A 314 -29.36 -13.10 4.87
N GLU A 315 -30.65 -13.26 4.58
CA GLU A 315 -31.15 -14.17 3.54
C GLU A 315 -30.65 -13.78 2.13
N GLU A 316 -30.63 -12.48 1.81
CA GLU A 316 -30.08 -11.97 0.54
C GLU A 316 -28.58 -12.20 0.45
N LEU A 317 -27.83 -12.02 1.55
CA LEU A 317 -26.39 -12.24 1.62
C LEU A 317 -26.03 -13.73 1.44
N GLU A 318 -26.82 -14.65 2.04
CA GLU A 318 -26.68 -16.09 1.84
C GLU A 318 -26.88 -16.47 0.36
N LEU A 319 -27.92 -15.93 -0.28
CA LEU A 319 -28.19 -16.16 -1.71
C LEU A 319 -27.07 -15.63 -2.59
N PHE A 320 -26.55 -14.42 -2.29
CA PHE A 320 -25.46 -13.81 -3.04
C PHE A 320 -24.16 -14.61 -2.87
N THR A 321 -23.81 -15.01 -1.65
CA THR A 321 -22.65 -15.87 -1.37
C THR A 321 -22.74 -17.15 -2.20
N ASN A 322 -23.90 -17.83 -2.20
CA ASN A 322 -24.10 -19.06 -2.99
C ASN A 322 -23.94 -18.83 -4.49
N ALA A 323 -24.45 -17.70 -5.02
CA ALA A 323 -24.29 -17.36 -6.44
C ALA A 323 -22.82 -17.16 -6.82
N VAL A 324 -22.04 -16.45 -5.99
CA VAL A 324 -20.61 -16.24 -6.17
C VAL A 324 -19.84 -17.56 -6.06
N GLU A 325 -20.16 -18.40 -5.08
CA GLU A 325 -19.54 -19.73 -4.93
C GLU A 325 -19.75 -20.65 -6.13
N ARG A 326 -20.91 -20.60 -6.75
CA ARG A 326 -21.17 -21.38 -7.96
C ARG A 326 -20.49 -20.78 -9.19
N TRP A 327 -20.28 -19.47 -9.21
CA TRP A 327 -19.78 -18.72 -10.35
C TRP A 327 -20.60 -18.99 -11.62
N ASP A 328 -21.93 -18.96 -11.47
CA ASP A 328 -22.88 -19.32 -12.51
C ASP A 328 -24.03 -18.32 -12.57
N VAL A 329 -24.26 -17.73 -13.75
CA VAL A 329 -25.30 -16.74 -13.99
C VAL A 329 -26.71 -17.26 -13.70
N SER A 330 -26.96 -18.58 -13.74
CA SER A 330 -28.25 -19.15 -13.38
C SER A 330 -28.63 -18.91 -11.91
N GLY A 331 -27.64 -18.71 -11.04
CA GLY A 331 -27.86 -18.41 -9.63
C GLY A 331 -28.44 -17.02 -9.38
N MET A 332 -28.27 -16.07 -10.30
CA MET A 332 -28.70 -14.70 -10.11
C MET A 332 -30.22 -14.49 -10.23
N GLU A 333 -30.96 -15.42 -10.82
CA GLU A 333 -32.43 -15.29 -10.93
C GLU A 333 -33.15 -15.18 -9.58
N GLN A 334 -32.53 -15.70 -8.51
CA GLN A 334 -33.06 -15.65 -7.15
C GLN A 334 -32.67 -14.38 -6.40
N LEU A 335 -31.74 -13.57 -6.95
CA LEU A 335 -31.25 -12.37 -6.32
C LEU A 335 -32.18 -11.18 -6.58
N PRO A 336 -32.36 -10.26 -5.60
CA PRO A 336 -33.00 -8.98 -5.88
C PRO A 336 -32.17 -8.17 -6.89
N TYR A 337 -32.82 -7.25 -7.60
CA TYR A 337 -32.25 -6.51 -8.72
C TYR A 337 -30.88 -5.89 -8.42
N TYR A 338 -30.70 -5.25 -7.27
CA TYR A 338 -29.44 -4.62 -6.91
C TYR A 338 -28.28 -5.64 -6.79
N LEU A 339 -28.56 -6.84 -6.26
CA LEU A 339 -27.58 -7.92 -6.19
C LEU A 339 -27.30 -8.55 -7.56
N GLN A 340 -28.29 -8.56 -8.46
CA GLN A 340 -28.04 -8.98 -9.86
C GLN A 340 -27.03 -8.05 -10.55
N ILE A 341 -27.16 -6.73 -10.34
CA ILE A 341 -26.20 -5.73 -10.87
C ILE A 341 -24.81 -5.96 -10.24
N CYS A 342 -24.72 -6.14 -8.93
CA CYS A 342 -23.46 -6.43 -8.24
C CYS A 342 -22.81 -7.71 -8.77
N PHE A 343 -23.58 -8.81 -8.87
CA PHE A 343 -23.09 -10.10 -9.36
C PHE A 343 -22.55 -10.00 -10.79
N LEU A 344 -23.34 -9.41 -11.70
CA LEU A 344 -22.92 -9.29 -13.10
C LEU A 344 -21.72 -8.36 -13.27
N SER A 345 -21.60 -7.30 -12.50
CA SER A 345 -20.43 -6.41 -12.53
C SER A 345 -19.16 -7.14 -12.12
N VAL A 346 -19.22 -7.93 -11.03
CA VAL A 346 -18.12 -8.80 -10.61
C VAL A 346 -17.83 -9.86 -11.65
N TYR A 347 -18.84 -10.64 -12.05
CA TYR A 347 -18.71 -11.76 -12.96
C TYR A 347 -18.09 -11.34 -14.30
N ASN A 348 -18.61 -10.28 -14.93
CA ASN A 348 -18.12 -9.81 -16.21
C ASN A 348 -16.68 -9.29 -16.14
N THR A 349 -16.39 -8.44 -15.14
CA THR A 349 -15.06 -7.84 -14.98
C THR A 349 -14.00 -8.90 -14.70
N ILE A 350 -14.28 -9.85 -13.82
CA ILE A 350 -13.33 -10.91 -13.47
C ILE A 350 -13.13 -11.91 -14.63
N ASN A 351 -14.18 -12.26 -15.36
CA ASN A 351 -14.03 -13.12 -16.54
C ASN A 351 -13.29 -12.42 -17.69
N GLU A 352 -13.44 -11.09 -17.85
CA GLU A 352 -12.62 -10.29 -18.78
C GLU A 352 -11.13 -10.37 -18.40
N MET A 353 -10.79 -10.14 -17.15
CA MET A 353 -9.42 -10.26 -16.62
C MET A 353 -8.84 -11.67 -16.83
N ALA A 354 -9.65 -12.71 -16.56
CA ALA A 354 -9.24 -14.09 -16.77
C ALA A 354 -9.03 -14.42 -18.26
N PHE A 355 -9.85 -13.87 -19.14
CA PHE A 355 -9.69 -14.01 -20.57
C PHE A 355 -8.41 -13.34 -21.09
N ASP A 356 -8.11 -12.13 -20.63
CA ASP A 356 -6.88 -11.42 -20.99
C ASP A 356 -5.64 -12.20 -20.54
N THR A 357 -5.64 -12.72 -19.31
CA THR A 357 -4.54 -13.56 -18.81
C THR A 357 -4.39 -14.86 -19.61
N LEU A 358 -5.49 -15.50 -19.95
CA LEU A 358 -5.45 -16.70 -20.80
C LEU A 358 -4.87 -16.40 -22.18
N LYS A 359 -5.28 -15.29 -22.78
CA LYS A 359 -4.83 -14.85 -24.11
C LYS A 359 -3.35 -14.50 -24.13
N GLU A 360 -2.87 -13.80 -23.09
CA GLU A 360 -1.50 -13.27 -23.05
C GLU A 360 -0.49 -14.27 -22.50
N LYS A 361 -0.89 -15.05 -21.49
CA LYS A 361 0.00 -15.94 -20.72
C LYS A 361 -0.32 -17.44 -20.88
N GLY A 362 -1.42 -17.77 -21.56
CA GLY A 362 -1.84 -19.16 -21.76
C GLY A 362 -2.34 -19.87 -20.50
N CYS A 363 -2.59 -19.14 -19.41
CA CYS A 363 -2.99 -19.68 -18.12
C CYS A 363 -4.47 -19.40 -17.84
N ASN A 364 -5.26 -20.46 -17.53
CA ASN A 364 -6.64 -20.31 -17.08
C ASN A 364 -6.68 -20.08 -15.58
N ILE A 365 -7.06 -18.88 -15.17
CA ILE A 365 -7.03 -18.43 -13.77
C ILE A 365 -8.41 -18.38 -13.11
N ILE A 366 -9.50 -18.77 -13.79
CA ILE A 366 -10.87 -18.62 -13.28
C ILE A 366 -11.07 -19.32 -11.94
N SER A 367 -10.45 -20.50 -11.72
CA SER A 367 -10.58 -21.23 -10.45
C SER A 367 -10.01 -20.45 -9.26
N TYR A 368 -8.86 -19.80 -9.44
CA TYR A 368 -8.23 -18.96 -8.40
C TYR A 368 -9.06 -17.72 -8.12
N MET A 369 -9.55 -17.06 -9.17
CA MET A 369 -10.40 -15.88 -9.04
C MET A 369 -11.69 -16.22 -8.28
N LYS A 370 -12.39 -17.27 -8.74
CA LYS A 370 -13.61 -17.78 -8.10
C LYS A 370 -13.36 -18.09 -6.61
N LYS A 371 -12.25 -18.77 -6.28
CA LYS A 371 -11.90 -19.08 -4.89
C LYS A 371 -11.78 -17.81 -4.06
N GLY A 372 -10.99 -16.82 -4.53
CA GLY A 372 -10.79 -15.56 -3.80
C GLY A 372 -12.09 -14.81 -3.55
N TRP A 373 -12.98 -14.73 -4.54
CA TRP A 373 -14.29 -14.10 -4.39
C TRP A 373 -15.23 -14.90 -3.46
N ALA A 374 -15.19 -16.22 -3.50
CA ALA A 374 -15.96 -17.07 -2.60
C ALA A 374 -15.49 -16.92 -1.14
N ASP A 375 -14.17 -16.93 -0.91
CA ASP A 375 -13.59 -16.80 0.42
C ASP A 375 -13.96 -15.46 1.07
N ILE A 376 -13.87 -14.36 0.33
CA ILE A 376 -14.26 -13.05 0.86
C ILE A 376 -15.76 -12.96 1.16
N CYS A 377 -16.63 -13.45 0.27
CA CYS A 377 -18.08 -13.45 0.51
C CYS A 377 -18.47 -14.31 1.72
N ARG A 378 -17.80 -15.45 1.95
CA ARG A 378 -18.01 -16.26 3.17
C ARG A 378 -17.58 -15.52 4.43
N SER A 379 -16.45 -14.83 4.38
CA SER A 379 -15.94 -14.08 5.53
C SER A 379 -16.84 -12.87 5.84
N TYR A 380 -17.30 -12.14 4.84
CA TYR A 380 -18.32 -11.09 5.03
C TYR A 380 -19.64 -11.66 5.58
N LEU A 381 -20.09 -12.83 5.09
CA LEU A 381 -21.29 -13.48 5.63
C LEU A 381 -21.11 -13.89 7.08
N LEU A 382 -19.91 -14.31 7.50
CA LEU A 382 -19.61 -14.62 8.90
C LEU A 382 -19.72 -13.36 9.77
N GLU A 383 -19.14 -12.24 9.34
CA GLU A 383 -19.26 -10.95 10.06
C GLU A 383 -20.72 -10.47 10.11
N ALA A 384 -21.49 -10.62 9.02
CA ALA A 384 -22.91 -10.34 9.02
C ALA A 384 -23.68 -11.22 10.02
N ASN A 385 -23.34 -12.51 10.13
CA ASN A 385 -23.91 -13.40 11.15
C ASN A 385 -23.58 -12.94 12.58
N TRP A 386 -22.36 -12.49 12.86
CA TRP A 386 -22.03 -11.90 14.16
C TRP A 386 -22.92 -10.70 14.46
N PHE A 387 -23.11 -9.82 13.49
CA PHE A 387 -23.98 -8.64 13.63
C PHE A 387 -25.43 -9.00 13.96
N TYR A 388 -26.05 -9.87 13.15
CA TYR A 388 -27.45 -10.24 13.32
C TYR A 388 -27.69 -11.04 14.61
N ASN A 389 -26.71 -11.82 15.05
CA ASN A 389 -26.77 -12.59 16.30
C ASN A 389 -26.28 -11.80 17.52
N ARG A 390 -25.80 -10.57 17.35
CA ARG A 390 -25.18 -9.75 18.41
C ARG A 390 -24.05 -10.48 19.12
N TYR A 391 -23.25 -11.20 18.35
CA TYR A 391 -22.10 -11.93 18.84
C TYR A 391 -20.86 -11.02 18.82
N THR A 392 -20.11 -10.98 19.93
CA THR A 392 -18.82 -10.30 20.00
C THR A 392 -17.74 -11.38 19.95
N PRO A 393 -16.96 -11.46 18.88
CA PRO A 393 -15.86 -12.42 18.79
C PRO A 393 -14.72 -12.06 19.75
N SER A 394 -13.90 -13.04 20.15
CA SER A 394 -12.59 -12.77 20.73
C SER A 394 -11.66 -12.11 19.67
N LEU A 395 -10.58 -11.47 20.13
CA LEU A 395 -9.60 -10.89 19.19
C LEU A 395 -9.06 -11.94 18.22
N GLN A 396 -8.80 -13.15 18.71
CA GLN A 396 -8.32 -14.25 17.86
C GLN A 396 -9.33 -14.62 16.78
N GLU A 397 -10.60 -14.87 17.15
CA GLU A 397 -11.69 -15.20 16.21
C GLU A 397 -11.89 -14.09 15.19
N TYR A 398 -11.84 -12.82 15.65
CA TYR A 398 -11.94 -11.66 14.77
C TYR A 398 -10.79 -11.65 13.76
N LEU A 399 -9.55 -11.72 14.21
CA LEU A 399 -8.38 -11.66 13.33
C LEU A 399 -8.32 -12.84 12.35
N GLU A 400 -8.77 -14.05 12.73
CA GLU A 400 -8.84 -15.20 11.82
C GLU A 400 -9.79 -14.97 10.63
N CYS A 401 -10.81 -14.14 10.78
CA CYS A 401 -11.73 -13.73 9.71
C CYS A 401 -11.28 -12.43 9.03
N ALA A 402 -10.93 -11.43 9.83
CA ALA A 402 -10.83 -10.03 9.41
C ALA A 402 -9.67 -9.73 8.44
N TRP A 403 -8.61 -10.53 8.40
CA TRP A 403 -7.55 -10.37 7.41
C TRP A 403 -8.04 -10.72 5.99
N ILE A 404 -9.06 -11.60 5.86
CA ILE A 404 -9.68 -11.92 4.57
C ILE A 404 -10.66 -10.80 4.17
N THR A 405 -11.44 -10.26 5.13
CA THR A 405 -12.43 -9.21 4.86
C THR A 405 -11.81 -7.85 4.51
N THR A 406 -10.49 -7.69 4.65
CA THR A 406 -9.78 -6.56 4.02
C THR A 406 -9.84 -6.59 2.49
N ALA A 407 -10.21 -7.71 1.88
CA ALA A 407 -10.14 -8.01 0.46
C ALA A 407 -8.70 -8.12 -0.12
N ILE A 408 -7.67 -7.83 0.66
CA ILE A 408 -6.28 -7.83 0.20
C ILE A 408 -5.81 -9.20 -0.31
N PRO A 409 -6.15 -10.36 0.32
CA PRO A 409 -5.79 -11.65 -0.25
C PRO A 409 -6.32 -11.85 -1.66
N ASN A 410 -7.59 -11.48 -1.91
CA ASN A 410 -8.19 -11.54 -3.23
C ASN A 410 -7.48 -10.60 -4.23
N ILE A 411 -7.22 -9.36 -3.83
CA ILE A 411 -6.47 -8.38 -4.62
C ILE A 411 -5.07 -8.91 -4.99
N LEU A 412 -4.31 -9.44 -4.05
CA LEU A 412 -2.96 -9.93 -4.29
C LEU A 412 -2.92 -11.18 -5.18
N VAL A 413 -3.89 -12.08 -5.07
CA VAL A 413 -4.02 -13.20 -6.01
C VAL A 413 -4.22 -12.69 -7.44
N HIS A 414 -5.06 -11.69 -7.65
CA HIS A 414 -5.22 -11.06 -8.96
C HIS A 414 -3.92 -10.39 -9.44
N CYS A 415 -3.27 -9.61 -8.56
CA CYS A 415 -1.99 -8.97 -8.86
C CYS A 415 -0.92 -9.96 -9.31
N TYR A 416 -0.83 -11.12 -8.65
CA TYR A 416 0.11 -12.17 -9.04
C TYR A 416 -0.04 -12.54 -10.51
N PHE A 417 -1.27 -12.80 -10.95
CA PHE A 417 -1.53 -13.19 -12.33
C PHE A 417 -1.30 -12.07 -13.35
N PHE A 418 -1.48 -10.82 -12.95
CA PHE A 418 -1.23 -9.70 -13.86
C PHE A 418 0.27 -9.43 -14.02
N ILE A 419 1.02 -9.42 -12.92
CA ILE A 419 2.44 -9.02 -12.88
C ILE A 419 3.38 -10.15 -13.28
N THR A 420 3.05 -11.42 -12.93
CA THR A 420 4.00 -12.52 -13.03
C THR A 420 4.03 -13.14 -14.42
N ASN A 421 5.25 -13.32 -14.94
CA ASN A 421 5.52 -14.08 -16.15
C ASN A 421 6.98 -14.60 -16.08
N PRO A 422 7.25 -15.93 -16.17
CA PRO A 422 6.27 -17.01 -16.28
C PRO A 422 5.54 -17.31 -14.96
N ILE A 423 4.33 -17.89 -15.08
CA ILE A 423 3.59 -18.44 -13.94
C ILE A 423 4.12 -19.85 -13.68
N THR A 424 4.50 -20.14 -12.43
CA THR A 424 5.09 -21.44 -12.01
C THR A 424 4.10 -22.27 -11.19
N GLU A 425 4.19 -23.61 -11.28
CA GLU A 425 3.35 -24.51 -10.47
C GLU A 425 3.59 -24.32 -8.97
N GLU A 426 4.86 -24.15 -8.56
CA GLU A 426 5.23 -23.90 -7.15
C GLU A 426 4.53 -22.66 -6.58
N ALA A 427 4.48 -21.56 -7.34
CA ALA A 427 3.79 -20.37 -6.91
C ALA A 427 2.27 -20.54 -6.89
N LEU A 428 1.70 -21.30 -7.84
CA LEU A 428 0.27 -21.60 -7.87
C LEU A 428 -0.16 -22.43 -6.65
N ASP A 429 0.59 -23.47 -6.31
CA ASP A 429 0.33 -24.29 -5.11
C ASP A 429 0.40 -23.44 -3.84
N SER A 430 1.39 -22.55 -3.76
CA SER A 430 1.52 -21.62 -2.63
C SER A 430 0.34 -20.64 -2.52
N LEU A 431 -0.16 -20.12 -3.65
CA LEU A 431 -1.29 -19.17 -3.67
C LEU A 431 -2.60 -19.78 -3.14
N GLU A 432 -2.82 -21.08 -3.30
CA GLU A 432 -4.05 -21.74 -2.84
C GLU A 432 -4.24 -21.66 -1.32
N GLU A 433 -3.14 -21.59 -0.57
CA GLU A 433 -3.14 -21.56 0.91
C GLU A 433 -2.94 -20.14 1.48
N TYR A 434 -2.85 -19.11 0.65
CA TYR A 434 -2.54 -17.75 1.06
C TYR A 434 -1.26 -17.66 1.92
N PRO A 435 -0.07 -17.72 1.32
CA PRO A 435 1.20 -17.71 2.03
C PRO A 435 1.42 -16.40 2.81
N ASP A 436 2.39 -16.40 3.72
CA ASP A 436 2.66 -15.26 4.60
C ASP A 436 2.91 -13.95 3.85
N ILE A 437 3.49 -13.99 2.64
CA ILE A 437 3.65 -12.80 1.79
C ILE A 437 2.30 -12.14 1.39
N ILE A 438 1.20 -12.89 1.42
CA ILE A 438 -0.16 -12.37 1.22
C ILE A 438 -0.83 -12.05 2.55
N ARG A 439 -0.71 -12.96 3.52
CA ARG A 439 -1.43 -12.87 4.80
C ARG A 439 -0.95 -11.71 5.65
N LEU A 440 0.38 -11.52 5.78
CA LEU A 440 0.95 -10.49 6.66
C LEU A 440 0.59 -9.05 6.24
N PRO A 441 0.70 -8.65 4.95
CA PRO A 441 0.20 -7.33 4.53
C PRO A 441 -1.29 -7.15 4.80
N SER A 442 -2.10 -8.20 4.66
CA SER A 442 -3.53 -8.16 4.95
C SER A 442 -3.81 -7.88 6.43
N PHE A 443 -3.02 -8.44 7.35
CA PHE A 443 -3.08 -8.10 8.77
C PHE A 443 -2.74 -6.64 9.05
N ILE A 444 -1.69 -6.11 8.42
CA ILE A 444 -1.34 -4.68 8.57
C ILE A 444 -2.49 -3.79 8.07
N VAL A 445 -3.08 -4.13 6.92
CA VAL A 445 -4.24 -3.39 6.40
C VAL A 445 -5.39 -3.42 7.41
N ARG A 446 -5.75 -4.60 7.94
CA ARG A 446 -6.83 -4.73 8.92
C ARG A 446 -6.59 -3.90 10.17
N LEU A 447 -5.41 -4.01 10.75
CA LEU A 447 -5.08 -3.29 11.97
C LEU A 447 -4.99 -1.77 11.76
N ALA A 448 -4.47 -1.33 10.61
CA ALA A 448 -4.40 0.09 10.27
C ALA A 448 -5.81 0.68 10.05
N ASP A 449 -6.66 -0.04 9.31
CA ASP A 449 -8.06 0.31 9.09
C ASP A 449 -8.83 0.41 10.41
N ASP A 450 -8.77 -0.60 11.27
CA ASP A 450 -9.44 -0.58 12.58
C ASP A 450 -8.95 0.59 13.47
N LEU A 451 -7.65 0.93 13.41
CA LEU A 451 -7.12 2.10 14.11
C LEU A 451 -7.70 3.42 13.59
N GLY A 452 -7.98 3.50 12.28
CA GLY A 452 -8.53 4.68 11.63
C GLY A 452 -10.05 4.81 11.74
N THR A 453 -10.79 3.69 11.68
CA THR A 453 -12.24 3.67 11.44
C THR A 453 -13.09 3.26 12.64
N SER A 454 -12.57 2.40 13.54
CA SER A 454 -13.35 1.70 14.57
C SER A 454 -14.21 2.60 15.45
N THR A 455 -13.75 3.83 15.77
CA THR A 455 -14.51 4.76 16.61
C THR A 455 -15.81 5.23 15.94
N ASP A 456 -15.78 5.48 14.64
CA ASP A 456 -16.93 5.96 13.89
C ASP A 456 -17.85 4.81 13.47
N GLU A 457 -17.31 3.64 13.18
CA GLU A 457 -18.07 2.41 12.95
C GLU A 457 -18.85 1.98 14.19
N LEU A 458 -18.23 2.04 15.36
CA LEU A 458 -18.91 1.74 16.62
C LEU A 458 -20.07 2.72 16.90
N LYS A 459 -19.92 4.01 16.58
CA LYS A 459 -21.00 5.00 16.69
C LYS A 459 -22.16 4.69 15.74
N ARG A 460 -21.88 4.12 14.57
CA ARG A 460 -22.92 3.66 13.63
C ARG A 460 -23.60 2.36 14.06
N GLY A 461 -23.04 1.67 15.06
CA GLY A 461 -23.55 0.39 15.57
C GLY A 461 -23.09 -0.81 14.75
N ASP A 462 -21.94 -0.73 14.11
CA ASP A 462 -21.32 -1.83 13.39
C ASP A 462 -20.68 -2.85 14.37
N ASN A 463 -20.21 -3.99 13.84
CA ASN A 463 -19.56 -5.02 14.64
C ASN A 463 -18.34 -4.49 15.42
N PRO A 464 -18.04 -5.04 16.61
CA PRO A 464 -16.78 -4.81 17.28
C PRO A 464 -15.59 -5.17 16.37
N LYS A 465 -14.62 -4.27 16.29
CA LYS A 465 -13.36 -4.45 15.54
C LYS A 465 -12.23 -4.87 16.49
N SER A 466 -11.00 -5.01 16.01
CA SER A 466 -9.86 -5.52 16.82
C SER A 466 -9.69 -4.81 18.17
N ILE A 467 -9.87 -3.48 18.20
CA ILE A 467 -9.75 -2.68 19.42
C ILE A 467 -10.79 -3.12 20.47
N GLN A 468 -12.06 -3.19 20.09
CA GLN A 468 -13.14 -3.57 20.98
C GLN A 468 -13.04 -5.05 21.40
N CYS A 469 -12.64 -5.93 20.48
CA CYS A 469 -12.41 -7.35 20.78
C CYS A 469 -11.31 -7.50 21.83
N TYR A 470 -10.18 -6.80 21.67
CA TYR A 470 -9.09 -6.83 22.65
C TYR A 470 -9.50 -6.27 24.01
N MET A 471 -10.23 -5.14 24.05
CA MET A 471 -10.78 -4.58 25.28
C MET A 471 -11.69 -5.57 26.01
N ASN A 472 -12.54 -6.28 25.24
CA ASN A 472 -13.47 -7.27 25.79
C ASN A 472 -12.75 -8.51 26.35
N ASP A 473 -11.66 -8.94 25.72
CA ASP A 473 -10.88 -10.12 26.15
C ASP A 473 -10.01 -9.84 27.38
N THR A 474 -9.57 -8.59 27.57
CA THR A 474 -8.50 -8.25 28.54
C THR A 474 -8.90 -7.23 29.59
N ASP A 475 -10.08 -6.62 29.50
CA ASP A 475 -10.51 -5.46 30.30
C ASP A 475 -9.57 -4.23 30.15
N ALA A 476 -8.78 -4.15 29.09
CA ALA A 476 -7.88 -3.03 28.82
C ALA A 476 -8.64 -1.75 28.42
N SER A 477 -8.01 -0.60 28.65
CA SER A 477 -8.51 0.68 28.14
C SER A 477 -8.38 0.76 26.60
N GLU A 478 -9.14 1.65 25.97
CA GLU A 478 -9.04 1.89 24.51
C GLU A 478 -7.62 2.29 24.09
N GLU A 479 -6.94 3.12 24.88
CA GLU A 479 -5.56 3.53 24.57
C GLU A 479 -4.58 2.37 24.62
N GLU A 480 -4.68 1.48 25.61
CA GLU A 480 -3.88 0.26 25.70
C GLU A 480 -4.17 -0.68 24.52
N ALA A 481 -5.44 -0.82 24.15
CA ALA A 481 -5.83 -1.62 22.98
C ALA A 481 -5.25 -1.05 21.68
N ARG A 482 -5.32 0.28 21.48
CA ARG A 482 -4.71 0.94 20.31
C ARG A 482 -3.19 0.79 20.28
N GLN A 483 -2.52 0.87 21.41
CA GLN A 483 -1.08 0.65 21.53
C GLN A 483 -0.74 -0.80 21.17
N TYR A 484 -1.55 -1.77 21.61
CA TYR A 484 -1.35 -3.17 21.27
C TYR A 484 -1.53 -3.42 19.75
N MET A 485 -2.51 -2.78 19.09
CA MET A 485 -2.66 -2.89 17.63
C MET A 485 -1.44 -2.30 16.89
N ARG A 486 -0.90 -1.17 17.34
CA ARG A 486 0.36 -0.60 16.79
C ARG A 486 1.56 -1.51 17.00
N PHE A 487 1.63 -2.16 18.15
CA PHE A 487 2.65 -3.17 18.41
C PHE A 487 2.53 -4.35 17.46
N LEU A 488 1.33 -4.88 17.22
CA LEU A 488 1.10 -5.97 16.26
C LEU A 488 1.52 -5.57 14.84
N ILE A 489 1.23 -4.35 14.41
CA ILE A 489 1.70 -3.82 13.11
C ILE A 489 3.24 -3.86 13.05
N SER A 490 3.91 -3.39 14.10
CA SER A 490 5.38 -3.36 14.14
C SER A 490 5.99 -4.77 14.10
N VAL A 491 5.42 -5.73 14.80
CA VAL A 491 5.86 -7.14 14.78
C VAL A 491 5.62 -7.73 13.38
N THR A 492 4.45 -7.50 12.80
CA THR A 492 4.12 -8.02 11.46
C THR A 492 5.10 -7.48 10.40
N TRP A 493 5.51 -6.20 10.50
CA TRP A 493 6.55 -5.64 9.62
C TRP A 493 7.90 -6.34 9.76
N LYS A 494 8.30 -6.74 10.97
CA LYS A 494 9.55 -7.52 11.17
C LYS A 494 9.49 -8.87 10.45
N THR A 495 8.35 -9.54 10.54
CA THR A 495 8.15 -10.83 9.85
C THR A 495 8.20 -10.63 8.33
N ILE A 496 7.51 -9.62 7.78
CA ILE A 496 7.56 -9.27 6.34
C ILE A 496 9.00 -9.00 5.89
N ASN A 497 9.78 -8.25 6.66
CA ASN A 497 11.18 -7.97 6.35
C ASN A 497 12.02 -9.26 6.27
N GLY A 498 11.69 -10.29 7.04
CA GLY A 498 12.29 -11.61 6.97
C GLY A 498 11.92 -12.37 5.69
N GLU A 499 10.63 -12.39 5.35
CA GLU A 499 10.10 -13.06 4.17
C GLU A 499 10.67 -12.50 2.85
N CYS A 500 10.94 -11.20 2.77
CA CYS A 500 11.54 -10.57 1.58
C CYS A 500 12.98 -11.04 1.27
N ILE A 501 13.66 -11.64 2.25
CA ILE A 501 15.03 -12.16 2.11
C ILE A 501 15.01 -13.68 1.89
N ALA A 502 13.95 -14.35 2.36
CA ALA A 502 13.78 -15.79 2.19
C ALA A 502 13.66 -16.17 0.70
N SER A 503 13.99 -17.40 0.38
CA SER A 503 13.73 -17.95 -0.95
C SER A 503 12.22 -18.04 -1.16
N SER A 504 11.69 -17.19 -2.03
CA SER A 504 10.26 -17.10 -2.34
C SER A 504 9.98 -17.58 -3.76
N PRO A 505 8.90 -18.32 -4.03
CA PRO A 505 8.49 -18.67 -5.39
C PRO A 505 7.96 -17.47 -6.18
N PHE A 506 7.81 -16.32 -5.52
CA PHE A 506 7.25 -15.10 -6.11
C PHE A 506 8.33 -14.15 -6.63
N SER A 507 7.97 -13.39 -7.66
CA SER A 507 8.88 -12.39 -8.24
C SER A 507 9.14 -11.22 -7.27
N LYS A 508 10.31 -10.58 -7.42
CA LYS A 508 10.63 -9.37 -6.64
C LYS A 508 9.55 -8.28 -6.79
N THR A 509 9.04 -8.07 -8.01
CA THR A 509 7.98 -7.10 -8.29
C THR A 509 6.70 -7.43 -7.53
N PHE A 510 6.31 -8.70 -7.46
CA PHE A 510 5.15 -9.11 -6.66
C PHE A 510 5.37 -8.84 -5.16
N ASN A 511 6.53 -9.20 -4.63
CA ASN A 511 6.88 -8.94 -3.23
C ASN A 511 6.89 -7.43 -2.90
N GLU A 512 7.35 -6.58 -3.82
CA GLU A 512 7.28 -5.12 -3.67
C GLU A 512 5.83 -4.61 -3.63
N ILE A 513 4.94 -5.14 -4.46
CA ILE A 513 3.52 -4.77 -4.46
C ILE A 513 2.87 -5.16 -3.14
N THR A 514 3.16 -6.34 -2.60
CA THR A 514 2.60 -6.77 -1.32
C THR A 514 3.01 -5.84 -0.17
N MET A 515 4.28 -5.41 -0.13
CA MET A 515 4.75 -4.41 0.84
C MET A 515 4.12 -3.03 0.59
N ASN A 516 3.93 -2.64 -0.67
CA ASN A 516 3.31 -1.36 -0.99
C ASN A 516 1.86 -1.30 -0.54
N ILE A 517 1.12 -2.40 -0.61
CA ILE A 517 -0.25 -2.48 -0.05
C ILE A 517 -0.24 -2.15 1.45
N ALA A 518 0.69 -2.73 2.23
CA ALA A 518 0.83 -2.40 3.65
C ALA A 518 1.22 -0.92 3.88
N ARG A 519 2.08 -0.34 3.04
CA ARG A 519 2.43 1.09 3.08
C ARG A 519 1.22 1.98 2.82
N VAL A 520 0.45 1.65 1.78
CA VAL A 520 -0.76 2.42 1.42
C VAL A 520 -1.77 2.40 2.56
N SER A 521 -1.99 1.26 3.23
CA SER A 521 -2.95 1.18 4.32
C SER A 521 -2.57 2.07 5.50
N GLN A 522 -1.31 2.04 5.95
CA GLN A 522 -0.86 2.89 7.04
C GLN A 522 -0.99 4.38 6.70
N PHE A 523 -0.76 4.71 5.44
CA PHE A 523 -0.95 6.04 4.92
C PHE A 523 -2.43 6.46 4.84
N MET A 524 -3.31 5.59 4.35
CA MET A 524 -4.75 5.89 4.20
C MET A 524 -5.45 6.08 5.55
N TYR A 525 -5.02 5.33 6.57
CA TYR A 525 -5.65 5.31 7.88
C TYR A 525 -4.87 6.05 8.98
N GLN A 526 -3.79 6.77 8.61
CA GLN A 526 -2.92 7.49 9.55
C GLN A 526 -3.68 8.54 10.38
N HIS A 527 -4.63 9.24 9.76
CA HIS A 527 -5.36 10.37 10.36
C HIS A 527 -6.89 10.14 10.39
N GLY A 528 -7.34 8.90 10.33
CA GLY A 528 -8.74 8.51 10.28
C GLY A 528 -9.07 7.74 9.01
N ASP A 529 -10.35 7.68 8.63
CA ASP A 529 -10.84 6.95 7.46
C ASP A 529 -10.56 7.70 6.14
N GLY A 530 -9.35 7.60 5.63
CA GLY A 530 -8.96 8.24 4.36
C GLY A 530 -9.55 7.57 3.11
N HIS A 531 -10.15 6.36 3.24
CA HIS A 531 -10.85 5.68 2.14
C HIS A 531 -12.33 6.05 2.09
N GLY A 532 -13.01 5.99 3.21
CA GLY A 532 -14.45 6.28 3.29
C GLY A 532 -14.76 7.79 3.27
N VAL A 533 -13.80 8.63 3.69
CA VAL A 533 -13.93 10.09 3.73
C VAL A 533 -12.90 10.70 2.78
N GLY A 534 -13.30 10.96 1.54
CA GLY A 534 -12.42 11.42 0.46
C GLY A 534 -12.05 12.90 0.49
N ASP A 535 -12.33 13.64 1.58
CA ASP A 535 -11.99 15.05 1.75
C ASP A 535 -10.68 15.25 2.56
N GLY A 536 -10.32 16.50 2.81
CA GLY A 536 -9.13 16.83 3.58
C GLY A 536 -7.85 16.25 2.98
N GLU A 537 -7.09 15.49 3.77
CA GLU A 537 -5.76 15.01 3.40
C GLU A 537 -5.78 14.06 2.19
N THR A 538 -6.77 13.17 2.08
CA THR A 538 -6.91 12.29 0.91
C THR A 538 -7.09 13.09 -0.37
N LYS A 539 -7.88 14.17 -0.32
CA LYS A 539 -8.04 15.10 -1.45
C LYS A 539 -6.71 15.72 -1.85
N ASP A 540 -5.95 16.25 -0.89
CA ASP A 540 -4.65 16.89 -1.15
C ASP A 540 -3.67 15.91 -1.79
N ARG A 541 -3.68 14.66 -1.35
CA ARG A 541 -2.88 13.57 -1.89
C ARG A 541 -3.24 13.22 -3.33
N VAL A 542 -4.55 13.12 -3.63
CA VAL A 542 -5.05 12.91 -5.00
C VAL A 542 -4.66 14.09 -5.89
N GLN A 543 -4.80 15.32 -5.40
CA GLN A 543 -4.39 16.51 -6.16
C GLN A 543 -2.89 16.48 -6.47
N ALA A 544 -2.05 16.22 -5.48
CA ALA A 544 -0.60 16.15 -5.64
C ALA A 544 -0.14 15.04 -6.61
N LEU A 545 -0.79 13.87 -6.59
CA LEU A 545 -0.39 12.73 -7.42
C LEU A 545 -0.96 12.76 -8.84
N PHE A 546 -2.19 13.28 -9.02
CA PHE A 546 -2.91 13.11 -10.29
C PHE A 546 -3.29 14.42 -10.98
N ILE A 547 -3.28 15.57 -10.29
CA ILE A 547 -3.85 16.80 -10.82
C ILE A 547 -2.80 17.89 -10.98
N ASP A 548 -2.07 18.21 -9.90
CA ASP A 548 -1.17 19.35 -9.85
C ASP A 548 0.26 18.95 -10.26
N PRO A 549 0.74 19.33 -11.46
CA PRO A 549 2.11 19.04 -11.87
C PRO A 549 3.12 19.83 -11.04
N ILE A 550 4.34 19.30 -10.94
CA ILE A 550 5.46 20.03 -10.35
C ILE A 550 5.87 21.13 -11.32
N PRO A 551 5.90 22.41 -10.88
CA PRO A 551 6.36 23.49 -11.74
C PRO A 551 7.85 23.32 -12.11
N ILE A 552 8.14 23.14 -13.39
CA ILE A 552 9.51 23.09 -13.91
C ILE A 552 9.91 24.49 -14.35
N ALA A 553 11.03 25.01 -13.82
CA ALA A 553 11.55 26.28 -14.26
C ALA A 553 11.95 26.18 -15.74
N LYS A 554 11.24 26.88 -16.64
CA LYS A 554 11.68 26.98 -18.05
C LYS A 554 12.95 27.83 -18.08
N ASN A 555 14.10 27.19 -18.37
CA ASN A 555 15.37 27.87 -18.63
C ASN A 555 15.33 28.67 -19.94
#